data_bcd4fcfe8be7c1d3a1584484223ec6df
#
_entry.id   bcd4fcfe8be7c1d3a1584484223ec6df
#
_cell.length_a   1.000
_cell.length_b   1.000
_cell.length_c   1.000
_cell.angle_alpha   90.00
_cell.angle_beta   90.00
_cell.angle_gamma   90.00
#
_symmetry.space_group_name_H-M   'P 1'
#
loop_
_entity.id
_entity.type
_entity.pdbx_description
1 polymer ?
#
loop_
_entity_poly.entity_id
_entity_poly.type
_entity_poly.pdbx_seq_one_letter_code
_entity_poly.pdbx_strand_id
1 'polypeptide(L)'
;MAKKKKMTKAERKEARLRKGKQWLLTYTGSPKKMNKHYQERFHVDAVTAAKDLQELGVNYTQEQLDQMKQAEEQRLRQRRMERKAKERERLAELYETAMIVLPLSLDIQMAVHRSV
;
A
#
# COMPACT_ATOMS: atom_id res chain seq x y z
N MET A 1 -2.13 0.45 -37.57
CA MET A 1 -1.20 0.86 -36.50
C MET A 1 -1.06 -0.24 -35.48
N ALA A 2 0.16 -0.62 -35.20
CA ALA A 2 0.40 -1.60 -34.15
C ALA A 2 0.06 -1.01 -32.78
N LYS A 3 -0.71 -1.73 -32.00
CA LYS A 3 -0.97 -1.35 -30.60
C LYS A 3 0.33 -1.39 -29.82
N LYS A 4 0.59 -0.38 -29.01
CA LYS A 4 1.73 -0.40 -28.11
C LYS A 4 1.61 -1.60 -27.18
N LYS A 5 2.57 -2.48 -27.24
CA LYS A 5 2.64 -3.63 -26.35
C LYS A 5 2.88 -3.14 -24.93
N LYS A 6 2.10 -3.66 -23.99
CA LYS A 6 2.34 -3.37 -22.58
C LYS A 6 3.69 -3.93 -22.16
N MET A 7 4.49 -3.12 -21.50
CA MET A 7 5.76 -3.57 -20.95
C MET A 7 5.52 -4.62 -19.87
N THR A 8 6.34 -5.65 -19.90
CA THR A 8 6.33 -6.66 -18.84
C THR A 8 6.89 -6.07 -17.54
N LYS A 9 6.67 -6.76 -16.44
CA LYS A 9 7.21 -6.36 -15.14
C LYS A 9 8.75 -6.28 -15.17
N ALA A 10 9.38 -7.23 -15.84
CA ALA A 10 10.83 -7.27 -16.00
C ALA A 10 11.34 -6.08 -16.83
N GLU A 11 10.65 -5.76 -17.92
CA GLU A 11 11.00 -4.61 -18.77
C GLU A 11 10.88 -3.30 -18.02
N ARG A 12 9.83 -3.15 -17.22
CA ARG A 12 9.63 -1.96 -16.38
C ARG A 12 10.75 -1.82 -15.35
N LYS A 13 11.16 -2.93 -14.75
CA LYS A 13 12.26 -2.94 -13.80
C LYS A 13 13.57 -2.52 -14.47
N GLU A 14 13.87 -3.08 -15.63
CA GLU A 14 15.06 -2.71 -16.40
C GLU A 14 15.10 -1.23 -16.76
N ALA A 15 13.97 -0.70 -17.25
CA ALA A 15 13.86 0.71 -17.60
C ALA A 15 14.06 1.58 -16.36
N ARG A 16 13.49 1.18 -15.23
CA ARG A 16 13.63 1.90 -13.97
C ARG A 16 15.08 1.90 -13.47
N LEU A 17 15.75 0.77 -13.55
CA LEU A 17 17.16 0.65 -13.13
C LEU A 17 18.07 1.51 -14.01
N ARG A 18 17.83 1.53 -15.30
CA ARG A 18 18.60 2.35 -16.24
C ARG A 18 18.46 3.83 -15.92
N LYS A 19 17.22 4.30 -15.71
CA LYS A 19 16.94 5.68 -15.31
C LYS A 19 17.47 5.98 -13.92
N GLY A 20 17.36 5.00 -13.02
CA GLY A 20 17.85 5.11 -11.65
C GLY A 20 19.35 5.29 -11.58
N LYS A 21 20.09 4.61 -12.44
CA LYS A 21 21.54 4.78 -12.52
C LYS A 21 21.91 6.22 -12.87
N GLN A 22 21.26 6.80 -13.85
CA GLN A 22 21.47 8.20 -14.24
C GLN A 22 21.05 9.15 -13.12
N TRP A 23 19.92 8.87 -12.48
CA TRP A 23 19.45 9.64 -11.35
C TRP A 23 20.46 9.66 -10.19
N LEU A 24 21.06 8.50 -9.88
CA LEU A 24 22.09 8.40 -8.82
C LEU A 24 23.33 9.25 -9.12
N LEU A 25 23.74 9.28 -10.38
CA LEU A 25 24.89 10.09 -10.81
C LEU A 25 24.66 11.59 -10.58
N THR A 26 23.41 12.02 -10.67
CA THR A 26 23.05 13.44 -10.48
C THR A 26 22.44 13.74 -9.12
N TYR A 27 22.33 12.73 -8.25
CA TYR A 27 21.73 12.90 -6.95
C TYR A 27 22.62 13.72 -6.01
N THR A 28 22.09 14.81 -5.47
CA THR A 28 22.80 15.72 -4.58
C THR A 28 22.25 15.75 -3.16
N GLY A 29 21.21 14.96 -2.87
CA GLY A 29 20.60 14.89 -1.56
C GLY A 29 21.39 14.04 -0.57
N SER A 30 20.90 13.97 0.67
CA SER A 30 21.58 13.18 1.70
C SER A 30 21.35 11.68 1.49
N PRO A 31 22.32 10.83 1.86
CA PRO A 31 22.16 9.39 1.75
C PRO A 31 20.96 8.84 2.54
N LYS A 32 20.62 9.48 3.65
CA LYS A 32 19.47 9.07 4.48
C LYS A 32 18.15 9.23 3.77
N LYS A 33 18.03 10.23 2.90
CA LYS A 33 16.81 10.53 2.17
C LYS A 33 16.77 9.94 0.77
N MET A 34 17.84 9.27 0.36
CA MET A 34 17.99 8.70 -0.98
C MET A 34 16.84 7.75 -1.31
N ASN A 35 16.50 6.84 -0.41
CA ASN A 35 15.41 5.89 -0.62
C ASN A 35 14.07 6.61 -0.81
N LYS A 36 13.78 7.60 0.03
CA LYS A 36 12.55 8.38 -0.07
C LYS A 36 12.45 9.13 -1.39
N HIS A 37 13.54 9.77 -1.80
CA HIS A 37 13.58 10.49 -3.07
C HIS A 37 13.43 9.55 -4.27
N TYR A 38 14.02 8.37 -4.19
CA TYR A 38 13.87 7.35 -5.21
C TYR A 38 12.41 6.88 -5.32
N GLN A 39 11.75 6.63 -4.19
CA GLN A 39 10.33 6.28 -4.16
C GLN A 39 9.48 7.33 -4.87
N GLU A 40 9.71 8.60 -4.57
CA GLU A 40 8.98 9.71 -5.16
C GLU A 40 9.24 9.85 -6.65
N ARG A 41 10.48 9.66 -7.06
CA ARG A 41 10.87 9.81 -8.47
C ARG A 41 10.33 8.69 -9.36
N PHE A 42 10.35 7.47 -8.87
CA PHE A 42 9.97 6.30 -9.66
C PHE A 42 8.65 5.64 -9.25
N HIS A 43 7.96 6.22 -8.28
CA HIS A 43 6.65 5.75 -7.80
C HIS A 43 6.68 4.27 -7.36
N VAL A 44 7.64 3.93 -6.54
CA VAL A 44 7.80 2.58 -5.98
C VAL A 44 7.78 2.65 -4.46
N ASP A 45 7.57 1.51 -3.81
CA ASP A 45 7.60 1.44 -2.36
C ASP A 45 9.04 1.40 -1.81
N ALA A 46 9.17 1.49 -0.49
CA ALA A 46 10.48 1.54 0.16
C ALA A 46 11.30 0.27 -0.08
N VAL A 47 10.67 -0.89 -0.07
CA VAL A 47 11.34 -2.17 -0.28
C VAL A 47 11.86 -2.29 -1.72
N THR A 48 11.03 -1.94 -2.69
CA THR A 48 11.42 -1.94 -4.10
C THR A 48 12.54 -0.93 -4.36
N ALA A 49 12.43 0.26 -3.78
CA ALA A 49 13.47 1.28 -3.89
C ALA A 49 14.80 0.78 -3.32
N ALA A 50 14.78 0.13 -2.16
CA ALA A 50 15.98 -0.42 -1.55
C ALA A 50 16.61 -1.51 -2.42
N LYS A 51 15.82 -2.40 -2.98
CA LYS A 51 16.30 -3.44 -3.88
C LYS A 51 16.94 -2.87 -5.14
N ASP A 52 16.28 -1.89 -5.74
CA ASP A 52 16.79 -1.22 -6.93
C ASP A 52 18.11 -0.51 -6.62
N LEU A 53 18.16 0.24 -5.52
CA LEU A 53 19.35 0.96 -5.10
C LEU A 53 20.51 0.01 -4.81
N GLN A 54 20.26 -1.16 -4.22
CA GLN A 54 21.27 -2.19 -4.02
C GLN A 54 21.85 -2.68 -5.34
N GLU A 55 20.99 -2.94 -6.32
CA GLU A 55 21.45 -3.36 -7.65
C GLU A 55 22.28 -2.27 -8.33
N LEU A 56 22.01 -1.02 -8.01
CA LEU A 56 22.76 0.12 -8.53
C LEU A 56 24.04 0.42 -7.75
N GLY A 57 24.34 -0.35 -6.71
CA GLY A 57 25.58 -0.24 -5.97
C GLY A 57 25.49 0.44 -4.61
N VAL A 58 24.30 0.80 -4.16
CA VAL A 58 24.10 1.37 -2.83
C VAL A 58 24.10 0.25 -1.79
N ASN A 59 24.88 0.39 -0.75
CA ASN A 59 25.00 -0.62 0.29
C ASN A 59 23.96 -0.40 1.38
N TYR A 60 23.11 -1.41 1.59
CA TYR A 60 22.21 -1.48 2.73
C TYR A 60 22.60 -2.67 3.61
N THR A 61 22.55 -2.48 4.92
CA THR A 61 22.72 -3.60 5.84
C THR A 61 21.44 -4.45 5.87
N GLN A 62 21.59 -5.70 6.26
CA GLN A 62 20.43 -6.59 6.39
C GLN A 62 19.45 -6.02 7.41
N GLU A 63 19.93 -5.42 8.47
CA GLU A 63 19.11 -4.77 9.48
C GLU A 63 18.25 -3.64 8.89
N GLN A 64 18.86 -2.79 8.05
CA GLN A 64 18.13 -1.71 7.38
C GLN A 64 17.05 -2.24 6.47
N LEU A 65 17.34 -3.29 5.71
CA LEU A 65 16.36 -3.94 4.83
C LEU A 65 15.21 -4.55 5.63
N ASP A 66 15.51 -5.21 6.73
CA ASP A 66 14.50 -5.80 7.60
C ASP A 66 13.60 -4.75 8.23
N GLN A 67 14.16 -3.63 8.66
CA GLN A 67 13.40 -2.50 9.21
C GLN A 67 12.46 -1.91 8.16
N MET A 68 12.92 -1.74 6.94
CA MET A 68 12.08 -1.25 5.84
C MET A 68 10.93 -2.21 5.54
N LYS A 69 11.23 -3.50 5.54
CA LYS A 69 10.25 -4.54 5.32
C LYS A 69 9.17 -4.56 6.39
N GLN A 70 9.59 -4.48 7.65
CA GLN A 70 8.68 -4.44 8.80
C GLN A 70 7.80 -3.19 8.77
N ALA A 71 8.37 -2.03 8.44
CA ALA A 71 7.63 -0.78 8.34
C ALA A 71 6.56 -0.87 7.24
N GLU A 72 6.89 -1.46 6.10
CA GLU A 72 5.95 -1.66 5.01
C GLU A 72 4.82 -2.61 5.40
N GLU A 73 5.15 -3.71 6.06
CA GLU A 73 4.15 -4.66 6.55
C GLU A 73 3.19 -4.03 7.57
N GLN A 74 3.72 -3.21 8.48
CA GLN A 74 2.91 -2.48 9.45
C GLN A 74 1.98 -1.49 8.77
N ARG A 75 2.48 -0.76 7.79
CA ARG A 75 1.69 0.21 7.03
C ARG A 75 0.53 -0.46 6.30
N LEU A 76 0.79 -1.60 5.65
CA LEU A 76 -0.24 -2.37 4.96
C LEU A 76 -1.27 -2.94 5.93
N ARG A 77 -0.81 -3.42 7.08
CA ARG A 77 -1.68 -3.95 8.13
C ARG A 77 -2.60 -2.86 8.68
N GLN A 78 -2.05 -1.68 8.92
CA GLN A 78 -2.82 -0.54 9.40
C GLN A 78 -3.88 -0.10 8.40
N ARG A 79 -3.54 -0.06 7.11
CA ARG A 79 -4.51 0.26 6.05
C ARG A 79 -5.65 -0.74 6.00
N ARG A 80 -5.37 -2.02 6.20
CA ARG A 80 -6.41 -3.06 6.25
C ARG A 80 -7.34 -2.85 7.43
N MET A 81 -6.79 -2.54 8.59
CA MET A 81 -7.58 -2.25 9.79
C MET A 81 -8.47 -1.03 9.61
N GLU A 82 -7.95 0.03 9.02
CA GLU A 82 -8.71 1.24 8.73
C GLU A 82 -9.85 0.96 7.76
N ARG A 83 -9.60 0.18 6.72
CA ARG A 83 -10.65 -0.23 5.77
C ARG A 83 -11.75 -1.02 6.45
N LYS A 84 -11.38 -1.98 7.29
CA LYS A 84 -12.34 -2.79 8.04
C LYS A 84 -13.15 -1.94 9.00
N ALA A 85 -12.51 -0.99 9.66
CA ALA A 85 -13.20 -0.06 10.55
C ALA A 85 -14.23 0.79 9.82
N LYS A 86 -13.84 1.35 8.68
CA LYS A 86 -14.75 2.14 7.82
C LYS A 86 -15.91 1.32 7.30
N GLU A 87 -15.65 0.07 6.93
CA GLU A 87 -16.67 -0.84 6.46
C GLU A 87 -17.69 -1.17 7.55
N ARG A 88 -17.19 -1.41 8.78
CA ARG A 88 -18.06 -1.63 9.95
C ARG A 88 -18.93 -0.42 10.24
N GLU A 89 -18.37 0.77 10.19
CA GLU A 89 -19.12 2.01 10.40
C GLU A 89 -20.22 2.16 9.34
N ARG A 90 -19.88 1.90 8.07
CA ARG A 90 -20.86 1.99 6.99
C ARG A 90 -21.97 0.98 7.13
N LEU A 91 -21.65 -0.25 7.54
CA LEU A 91 -22.65 -1.28 7.79
C LEU A 91 -23.53 -0.93 8.98
N ALA A 92 -22.95 -0.35 10.04
CA ALA A 92 -23.69 0.11 11.20
C ALA A 92 -24.69 1.20 10.83
N GLU A 93 -24.28 2.16 10.00
CA GLU A 93 -25.16 3.22 9.50
C GLU A 93 -26.31 2.65 8.68
N LEU A 94 -26.05 1.70 7.81
CA LEU A 94 -27.07 1.02 7.03
C LEU A 94 -28.05 0.27 7.91
N TYR A 95 -27.56 -0.37 8.96
CA TYR A 95 -28.38 -1.06 9.94
C TYR A 95 -29.31 -0.10 10.68
N GLU A 96 -28.80 1.03 11.15
CA GLU A 96 -29.58 2.05 11.81
C GLU A 96 -30.68 2.60 10.87
N THR A 97 -30.33 2.88 9.64
CA THR A 97 -31.28 3.35 8.63
C THR A 97 -32.38 2.32 8.40
N ALA A 98 -32.02 1.05 8.28
CA ALA A 98 -32.98 -0.03 8.08
C ALA A 98 -33.90 -0.18 9.30
N MET A 99 -33.39 -0.03 10.50
CA MET A 99 -34.20 -0.06 11.71
C MET A 99 -35.22 1.09 11.78
N ILE A 100 -34.83 2.27 11.32
CA ILE A 100 -35.73 3.41 11.26
C ILE A 100 -36.82 3.20 10.21
N VAL A 101 -36.47 2.61 9.07
CA VAL A 101 -37.41 2.41 7.95
C VAL A 101 -38.37 1.24 8.19
N LEU A 102 -37.91 0.19 8.89
CA LEU A 102 -38.71 -1.04 9.09
C LEU A 102 -38.83 -1.41 10.57
N PRO A 103 -39.36 -0.52 11.41
CA PRO A 103 -39.33 -0.76 12.85
C PRO A 103 -40.16 -1.97 13.30
N LEU A 104 -41.34 -2.16 12.76
CA LEU A 104 -42.26 -3.21 13.18
C LEU A 104 -41.72 -4.60 12.82
N SER A 105 -41.25 -4.77 11.62
CA SER A 105 -40.69 -6.04 11.17
C SER A 105 -39.46 -6.43 11.98
N LEU A 106 -38.61 -5.46 12.29
CA LEU A 106 -37.40 -5.71 13.07
C LEU A 106 -37.72 -6.03 14.52
N ASP A 107 -38.72 -5.39 15.11
CA ASP A 107 -39.14 -5.65 16.47
C ASP A 107 -39.60 -7.10 16.63
N ILE A 108 -40.37 -7.60 15.69
CA ILE A 108 -40.84 -8.99 15.71
C ILE A 108 -39.67 -9.95 15.59
N GLN A 109 -38.76 -9.70 14.68
CA GLN A 109 -37.57 -10.53 14.50
C GLN A 109 -36.65 -10.52 15.72
N MET A 110 -36.47 -9.37 16.33
CA MET A 110 -35.65 -9.25 17.51
C MET A 110 -36.25 -9.98 18.72
N ALA A 111 -37.54 -9.94 18.85
CA ALA A 111 -38.26 -10.69 19.89
C ALA A 111 -38.01 -12.19 19.75
N VAL A 112 -38.02 -12.72 18.55
CA VAL A 112 -37.71 -14.12 18.28
C VAL A 112 -36.26 -14.43 18.60
N HIS A 113 -35.35 -13.58 18.24
CA HIS A 113 -33.91 -13.76 18.53
C HIS A 113 -33.60 -13.72 20.02
N ARG A 114 -34.30 -12.90 20.78
CA ARG A 114 -34.08 -12.80 22.22
C ARG A 114 -34.52 -14.04 22.97
N SER A 115 -35.41 -14.80 22.40
CA SER A 115 -35.82 -16.04 23.00
C SER A 115 -34.79 -17.17 22.93
N VAL A 116 -33.76 -16.95 22.18
CA VAL A 116 -32.68 -17.92 22.01
C VAL A 116 -31.58 -17.77 23.06
#